data_e419e0596a7135295712c3d66043434b
#
_entry.id   e419e0596a7135295712c3d66043434b
#
_cell.length_a   1.000
_cell.length_b   1.000
_cell.length_c   1.000
_cell.angle_alpha   90.00
_cell.angle_beta   90.00
_cell.angle_gamma   90.00
#
_symmetry.space_group_name_H-M   'P 1'
#
loop_
_entity.id
_entity.type
_entity.pdbx_description
1 polymer ?
#
loop_
_entity_poly.entity_id
_entity_poly.type
_entity_poly.pdbx_seq_one_letter_code
_entity_poly.pdbx_strand_id
1 'polypeptide(L)'
;IIACMHWGNEYQSLPSREQRQLADWLLEQGVTHIIGSHPHVIQPMELRTDSITGTQHAVVYSLGNFISNMSKVNTDGGLIFTLELEKDTTISASPQVRVQRCEYNLVWTARPNLTKDKNYVLYPTDSASISKLPEAARNHLNIFTKNSRKLLQQHNVGIKENKK
;
A
#
# COMPACT_ATOMS: atom_id res chain seq x y z
N ILE A 1 -1.23 -15.03 10.76
CA ILE A 1 -2.47 -14.23 10.84
C ILE A 1 -2.22 -12.92 10.11
N ILE A 2 -3.10 -12.56 9.16
CA ILE A 2 -3.10 -11.24 8.49
C ILE A 2 -4.30 -10.46 9.04
N ALA A 3 -4.04 -9.32 9.69
CA ALA A 3 -5.08 -8.41 10.18
C ALA A 3 -5.40 -7.34 9.13
N CYS A 4 -6.65 -7.24 8.72
CA CYS A 4 -7.15 -6.14 7.88
C CYS A 4 -7.75 -5.07 8.79
N MET A 5 -7.15 -3.88 8.79
CA MET A 5 -7.50 -2.79 9.71
C MET A 5 -8.18 -1.64 8.99
N HIS A 6 -9.21 -1.09 9.64
CA HIS A 6 -9.85 0.16 9.25
C HIS A 6 -9.61 1.17 10.36
N TRP A 7 -8.62 2.06 10.19
CA TRP A 7 -8.07 2.86 11.28
C TRP A 7 -7.45 4.19 10.82
N GLY A 8 -7.02 5.00 11.79
CA GLY A 8 -6.33 6.27 11.54
C GLY A 8 -7.28 7.43 11.25
N ASN A 9 -6.72 8.51 10.74
CA ASN A 9 -7.44 9.74 10.45
C ASN A 9 -7.50 9.97 8.94
N GLU A 10 -8.66 10.39 8.43
CA GLU A 10 -8.83 10.72 7.02
C GLU A 10 -7.83 11.78 6.54
N TYR A 11 -7.28 11.56 5.35
CA TYR A 11 -6.39 12.48 4.63
C TYR A 11 -5.03 12.75 5.28
N GLN A 12 -4.69 12.04 6.36
CA GLN A 12 -3.36 12.09 6.95
C GLN A 12 -2.42 11.12 6.25
N SER A 13 -1.36 11.64 5.61
CA SER A 13 -0.40 10.82 4.87
C SER A 13 0.63 10.10 5.74
N LEU A 14 0.73 10.44 7.02
CA LEU A 14 1.55 9.71 7.99
C LEU A 14 0.64 9.01 9.00
N PRO A 15 1.00 7.80 9.43
CA PRO A 15 0.23 7.09 10.43
C PRO A 15 0.28 7.82 11.77
N SER A 16 -0.86 7.86 12.45
CA SER A 16 -0.99 8.46 13.77
C SER A 16 -0.21 7.64 14.82
N ARG A 17 -0.03 8.23 16.00
CA ARG A 17 0.57 7.52 17.14
C ARG A 17 -0.24 6.29 17.51
N GLU A 18 -1.55 6.40 17.51
CA GLU A 18 -2.49 5.31 17.83
C GLU A 18 -2.38 4.17 16.83
N GLN A 19 -2.26 4.45 15.52
CA GLN A 19 -2.03 3.42 14.50
C GLN A 19 -0.73 2.66 14.78
N ARG A 20 0.36 3.37 15.11
CA ARG A 20 1.66 2.75 15.41
C ARG A 20 1.60 1.88 16.66
N GLN A 21 1.03 2.40 17.75
CA GLN A 21 0.88 1.66 19.00
C GLN A 21 0.00 0.42 18.85
N LEU A 22 -1.10 0.53 18.10
CA LEU A 22 -1.98 -0.61 17.84
C LEU A 22 -1.29 -1.65 16.95
N ALA A 23 -0.49 -1.22 15.95
CA ALA A 23 0.31 -2.13 15.14
C ALA A 23 1.31 -2.92 16.01
N ASP A 24 2.03 -2.23 16.90
CA ASP A 24 2.99 -2.85 17.82
C ASP A 24 2.29 -3.89 18.70
N TRP A 25 1.18 -3.50 19.33
CA TRP A 25 0.40 -4.39 20.18
C TRP A 25 -0.13 -5.62 19.42
N LEU A 26 -0.67 -5.44 18.20
CA LEU A 26 -1.17 -6.57 17.39
C LEU A 26 -0.06 -7.57 17.06
N LEU A 27 1.14 -7.10 16.71
CA LEU A 27 2.28 -7.96 16.44
C LEU A 27 2.70 -8.73 17.72
N GLU A 28 2.71 -8.08 18.88
CA GLU A 28 2.97 -8.71 20.17
C GLU A 28 1.91 -9.79 20.52
N GLN A 29 0.65 -9.62 20.08
CA GLN A 29 -0.41 -10.61 20.26
C GLN A 29 -0.38 -11.75 19.22
N GLY A 30 0.64 -11.80 18.35
CA GLY A 30 0.83 -12.89 17.39
C GLY A 30 0.18 -12.67 16.02
N VAL A 31 -0.30 -11.46 15.71
CA VAL A 31 -0.61 -11.07 14.33
C VAL A 31 0.69 -11.03 13.53
N THR A 32 0.69 -11.61 12.34
CA THR A 32 1.92 -11.72 11.54
C THR A 32 2.08 -10.56 10.57
N HIS A 33 1.00 -10.12 9.93
CA HIS A 33 1.01 -9.00 8.98
C HIS A 33 -0.22 -8.13 9.17
N ILE A 34 -0.11 -6.83 8.85
CA ILE A 34 -1.18 -5.85 9.03
C ILE A 34 -1.38 -5.09 7.71
N ILE A 35 -2.62 -5.05 7.23
CA ILE A 35 -3.01 -4.31 6.02
C ILE A 35 -4.09 -3.30 6.41
N GLY A 36 -3.71 -2.01 6.37
CA GLY A 36 -4.56 -0.91 6.79
C GLY A 36 -5.30 -0.20 5.65
N SER A 37 -6.43 0.40 6.01
CA SER A 37 -7.26 1.25 5.16
C SER A 37 -7.94 2.33 6.01
N HIS A 38 -8.77 3.17 5.42
CA HIS A 38 -9.56 4.27 5.98
C HIS A 38 -8.99 5.67 5.71
N PRO A 39 -7.68 5.99 5.80
CA PRO A 39 -7.22 7.37 5.59
C PRO A 39 -7.51 7.96 4.21
N HIS A 40 -7.96 7.16 3.24
CA HIS A 40 -8.23 7.54 1.85
C HIS A 40 -7.00 8.07 1.09
N VAL A 41 -5.86 8.07 1.72
CA VAL A 41 -4.54 8.36 1.13
C VAL A 41 -3.59 7.23 1.47
N ILE A 42 -2.59 7.05 0.63
CA ILE A 42 -1.51 6.11 0.91
C ILE A 42 -0.76 6.57 2.17
N GLN A 43 -0.46 5.62 3.05
CA GLN A 43 0.48 5.82 4.15
C GLN A 43 1.69 4.90 3.99
N PRO A 44 2.82 5.18 4.67
CA PRO A 44 4.01 4.35 4.63
C PRO A 44 3.79 2.90 4.99
N MET A 45 4.76 2.07 4.62
CA MET A 45 4.80 0.63 4.89
C MET A 45 6.13 0.26 5.52
N GLU A 46 6.11 -0.78 6.35
CA GLU A 46 7.28 -1.29 7.04
C GLU A 46 7.37 -2.81 6.91
N LEU A 47 8.53 -3.33 6.53
CA LEU A 47 8.89 -4.73 6.71
C LEU A 47 9.79 -4.80 7.94
N ARG A 48 9.20 -5.20 9.05
CA ARG A 48 9.88 -5.31 10.35
C ARG A 48 10.45 -6.71 10.50
N THR A 49 11.61 -6.83 11.13
CA THR A 49 12.22 -8.13 11.44
C THR A 49 12.33 -8.24 12.96
N ASP A 50 11.71 -9.28 13.51
CA ASP A 50 11.91 -9.64 14.91
C ASP A 50 13.37 -10.07 15.12
N SER A 51 14.07 -9.40 16.04
CA SER A 51 15.50 -9.60 16.26
C SER A 51 15.83 -10.95 16.94
N ILE A 52 14.84 -11.59 17.58
CA ILE A 52 15.03 -12.86 18.31
C ILE A 52 14.74 -14.04 17.38
N THR A 53 13.59 -13.98 16.68
CA THR A 53 13.09 -15.11 15.86
C THR A 53 13.51 -15.00 14.38
N GLY A 54 13.92 -13.82 13.92
CA GLY A 54 14.15 -13.52 12.51
C GLY A 54 12.87 -13.44 11.68
N THR A 55 11.70 -13.55 12.30
CA THR A 55 10.41 -13.48 11.61
C THR A 55 10.17 -12.09 11.05
N GLN A 56 9.68 -12.02 9.79
CA GLN A 56 9.37 -10.76 9.14
C GLN A 56 7.87 -10.46 9.19
N HIS A 57 7.54 -9.20 9.48
CA HIS A 57 6.19 -8.68 9.63
C HIS A 57 5.98 -7.50 8.70
N ALA A 58 5.07 -7.62 7.74
CA ALA A 58 4.68 -6.50 6.89
C ALA A 58 3.58 -5.69 7.58
N VAL A 59 3.78 -4.37 7.70
CA VAL A 59 2.80 -3.41 8.21
C VAL A 59 2.54 -2.38 7.13
N VAL A 60 1.35 -2.39 6.54
CA VAL A 60 0.85 -1.41 5.60
C VAL A 60 -0.15 -0.52 6.33
N TYR A 61 0.19 0.74 6.59
CA TYR A 61 -0.68 1.61 7.38
C TYR A 61 -1.93 2.05 6.60
N SER A 62 -1.82 2.32 5.30
CA SER A 62 -2.98 2.54 4.42
C SER A 62 -2.65 2.28 2.96
N LEU A 63 -3.51 1.50 2.30
CA LEU A 63 -3.44 1.25 0.85
C LEU A 63 -3.87 2.45 0.00
N GLY A 64 -4.51 3.47 0.59
CA GLY A 64 -5.18 4.53 -0.15
C GLY A 64 -6.51 4.06 -0.74
N ASN A 65 -6.95 4.73 -1.80
CA ASN A 65 -8.18 4.38 -2.52
C ASN A 65 -7.88 3.54 -3.76
N PHE A 66 -8.66 2.48 -3.98
CA PHE A 66 -8.56 1.68 -5.20
C PHE A 66 -9.54 2.20 -6.25
N ILE A 67 -10.85 1.99 -6.09
CA ILE A 67 -11.89 2.64 -6.91
C ILE A 67 -12.70 3.58 -6.02
N SER A 68 -12.63 4.88 -6.32
CA SER A 68 -13.25 5.89 -5.51
C SER A 68 -13.64 7.12 -6.34
N ASN A 69 -14.72 7.80 -5.97
CA ASN A 69 -15.13 9.08 -6.55
C ASN A 69 -14.47 10.29 -5.87
N MET A 70 -13.53 10.07 -4.97
CA MET A 70 -12.86 11.17 -4.26
C MET A 70 -11.95 11.95 -5.20
N SER A 71 -11.90 13.28 -5.00
CA SER A 71 -11.20 14.21 -5.88
C SER A 71 -10.16 15.09 -5.19
N LYS A 72 -10.03 14.96 -3.86
CA LYS A 72 -8.93 15.64 -3.15
C LYS A 72 -7.58 15.11 -3.65
N VAL A 73 -6.57 15.96 -3.58
CA VAL A 73 -5.19 15.56 -3.93
C VAL A 73 -4.79 14.32 -3.14
N ASN A 74 -4.21 13.34 -3.81
CA ASN A 74 -3.76 12.04 -3.29
C ASN A 74 -4.88 11.08 -2.85
N THR A 75 -6.17 11.40 -3.08
CA THR A 75 -7.27 10.46 -2.81
C THR A 75 -7.77 9.77 -4.08
N ASP A 76 -7.19 10.06 -5.22
CA ASP A 76 -7.55 9.53 -6.53
C ASP A 76 -6.66 8.35 -6.97
N GLY A 77 -6.16 7.59 -6.01
CA GLY A 77 -5.37 6.40 -6.26
C GLY A 77 -4.95 5.71 -4.98
N GLY A 78 -4.25 4.61 -5.14
CA GLY A 78 -3.77 3.77 -4.06
C GLY A 78 -2.61 2.91 -4.50
N LEU A 79 -2.39 1.82 -3.77
CA LEU A 79 -1.38 0.84 -4.12
C LEU A 79 -1.94 -0.58 -4.11
N ILE A 80 -1.36 -1.41 -4.95
CA ILE A 80 -1.49 -2.86 -4.90
C ILE A 80 -0.28 -3.36 -4.12
N PHE A 81 -0.53 -3.96 -2.96
CA PHE A 81 0.51 -4.55 -2.13
C PHE A 81 0.62 -6.04 -2.42
N THR A 82 1.83 -6.49 -2.73
CA THR A 82 2.14 -7.90 -2.98
C THR A 82 2.95 -8.45 -1.81
N LEU A 83 2.40 -9.46 -1.14
CA LEU A 83 3.05 -10.23 -0.10
C LEU A 83 3.06 -11.70 -0.50
N GLU A 84 4.23 -12.23 -0.82
CA GLU A 84 4.43 -13.64 -1.15
C GLU A 84 5.01 -14.36 0.07
N LEU A 85 4.31 -15.37 0.53
CA LEU A 85 4.67 -16.16 1.70
C LEU A 85 5.00 -17.59 1.29
N GLU A 86 6.14 -18.10 1.74
CA GLU A 86 6.51 -19.50 1.62
C GLU A 86 6.35 -20.21 2.96
N LYS A 87 5.68 -21.35 2.94
CA LYS A 87 5.55 -22.22 4.10
C LYS A 87 6.43 -23.45 3.92
N ASP A 88 7.48 -23.57 4.74
CA ASP A 88 8.30 -24.78 4.81
C ASP A 88 7.60 -25.85 5.67
N THR A 89 7.22 -26.95 5.02
CA THR A 89 6.58 -28.11 5.66
C THR A 89 7.53 -29.28 5.89
N THR A 90 8.80 -29.15 5.52
CA THR A 90 9.80 -30.23 5.66
C THR A 90 10.24 -30.41 7.10
N ILE A 91 10.13 -29.38 7.93
CA ILE A 91 10.41 -29.43 9.36
C ILE A 91 9.10 -29.73 10.09
N SER A 92 8.87 -30.99 10.42
CA SER A 92 7.58 -31.53 10.88
C SER A 92 7.06 -30.98 12.22
N ALA A 93 7.91 -30.39 13.07
CA ALA A 93 7.52 -29.96 14.41
C ALA A 93 6.98 -28.51 14.49
N SER A 94 7.36 -27.64 13.55
CA SER A 94 6.89 -26.25 13.49
C SER A 94 7.09 -25.70 12.07
N PRO A 95 6.07 -25.71 11.21
CA PRO A 95 6.18 -25.14 9.87
C PRO A 95 6.56 -23.65 9.96
N GLN A 96 7.68 -23.29 9.35
CA GLN A 96 8.12 -21.90 9.30
C GLN A 96 7.51 -21.22 8.08
N VAL A 97 6.97 -20.01 8.27
CA VAL A 97 6.50 -19.15 7.19
C VAL A 97 7.48 -18.01 7.01
N ARG A 98 7.93 -17.81 5.77
CA ARG A 98 8.90 -16.76 5.40
C ARG A 98 8.30 -15.81 4.37
N VAL A 99 8.65 -14.55 4.45
CA VAL A 99 8.34 -13.57 3.41
C VAL A 99 9.34 -13.74 2.27
N GLN A 100 8.87 -14.16 1.10
CA GLN A 100 9.69 -14.29 -0.11
C GLN A 100 9.74 -12.99 -0.90
N ARG A 101 8.60 -12.27 -0.95
CA ARG A 101 8.49 -11.02 -1.66
C ARG A 101 7.53 -10.08 -0.92
N CYS A 102 7.95 -8.83 -0.82
CA CYS A 102 7.16 -7.78 -0.20
C CYS A 102 7.39 -6.48 -0.98
N GLU A 103 6.43 -6.12 -1.83
CA GLU A 103 6.56 -5.01 -2.77
C GLU A 103 5.21 -4.35 -3.07
N TYR A 104 5.22 -3.21 -3.75
CA TYR A 104 3.99 -2.54 -4.16
C TYR A 104 4.06 -1.97 -5.57
N ASN A 105 2.88 -1.78 -6.18
CA ASN A 105 2.70 -1.00 -7.41
C ASN A 105 1.71 0.12 -7.13
N LEU A 106 1.98 1.31 -7.64
CA LEU A 106 1.06 2.44 -7.57
C LEU A 106 0.00 2.34 -8.66
N VAL A 107 -1.25 2.63 -8.31
CA VAL A 107 -2.38 2.71 -9.25
C VAL A 107 -3.12 4.02 -9.06
N TRP A 108 -3.43 4.67 -10.18
CA TRP A 108 -4.25 5.87 -10.22
C TRP A 108 -5.65 5.54 -10.71
N THR A 109 -6.66 6.10 -10.08
CA THR A 109 -8.06 5.90 -10.42
C THR A 109 -8.54 7.03 -11.34
N ALA A 110 -8.65 6.71 -12.62
CA ALA A 110 -9.20 7.62 -13.61
C ALA A 110 -10.71 7.75 -13.45
N ARG A 111 -11.17 8.96 -13.23
CA ARG A 111 -12.61 9.25 -13.13
C ARG A 111 -13.20 9.56 -14.51
N PRO A 112 -14.45 9.17 -14.79
CA PRO A 112 -15.11 9.36 -16.09
C PRO A 112 -15.08 10.80 -16.62
N ASN A 113 -15.17 11.79 -15.73
CA ASN A 113 -15.13 13.20 -16.09
C ASN A 113 -13.75 13.68 -16.62
N LEU A 114 -12.68 12.95 -16.31
CA LEU A 114 -11.32 13.26 -16.76
C LEU A 114 -10.95 12.53 -18.07
N THR A 115 -11.47 11.33 -18.27
CA THR A 115 -11.10 10.46 -19.40
C THR A 115 -12.19 10.31 -20.45
N LYS A 116 -13.44 10.71 -20.14
CA LYS A 116 -14.65 10.49 -20.95
C LYS A 116 -15.02 9.01 -21.12
N ASP A 117 -14.45 8.13 -20.30
CA ASP A 117 -14.85 6.75 -20.22
C ASP A 117 -16.23 6.61 -19.56
N LYS A 118 -16.90 5.48 -19.79
CA LYS A 118 -18.21 5.20 -19.15
C LYS A 118 -18.08 4.92 -17.66
N ASN A 119 -16.93 4.38 -17.22
CA ASN A 119 -16.66 3.92 -15.86
C ASN A 119 -15.30 4.41 -15.37
N TYR A 120 -15.04 4.21 -14.07
CA TYR A 120 -13.73 4.36 -13.47
C TYR A 120 -12.76 3.32 -14.05
N VAL A 121 -11.54 3.74 -14.32
CA VAL A 121 -10.48 2.87 -14.84
C VAL A 121 -9.23 3.02 -13.97
N LEU A 122 -8.63 1.90 -13.62
CA LEU A 122 -7.37 1.88 -12.90
C LEU A 122 -6.19 1.90 -13.88
N TYR A 123 -5.28 2.82 -13.68
CA TYR A 123 -4.04 2.93 -14.44
C TYR A 123 -2.84 2.66 -13.54
N PRO A 124 -2.07 1.59 -13.77
CA PRO A 124 -0.74 1.47 -13.19
C PRO A 124 0.10 2.69 -13.57
N THR A 125 0.82 3.27 -12.62
CA THR A 125 1.52 4.56 -12.82
C THR A 125 2.76 4.48 -13.74
N ASP A 126 3.12 3.29 -14.19
CA ASP A 126 4.19 2.97 -15.13
C ASP A 126 3.70 2.45 -16.48
N SER A 127 2.38 2.43 -16.68
CA SER A 127 1.77 1.89 -17.90
C SER A 127 2.06 2.76 -19.13
N ALA A 128 2.41 2.12 -20.24
CA ALA A 128 2.55 2.79 -21.54
C ALA A 128 1.24 3.44 -22.04
N SER A 129 0.09 3.01 -21.54
CA SER A 129 -1.22 3.57 -21.88
C SER A 129 -1.43 5.00 -21.35
N ILE A 130 -0.63 5.45 -20.37
CA ILE A 130 -0.68 6.81 -19.80
C ILE A 130 -0.50 7.88 -20.87
N SER A 131 0.33 7.65 -21.87
CA SER A 131 0.58 8.59 -22.96
C SER A 131 -0.68 8.91 -23.79
N LYS A 132 -1.66 8.00 -23.80
CA LYS A 132 -2.94 8.14 -24.51
C LYS A 132 -4.02 8.88 -23.72
N LEU A 133 -3.78 9.13 -22.44
CA LEU A 133 -4.74 9.86 -21.59
C LEU A 133 -4.84 11.33 -22.00
N PRO A 134 -6.03 11.97 -21.84
CA PRO A 134 -6.16 13.41 -21.92
C PRO A 134 -5.18 14.14 -20.99
N GLU A 135 -4.75 15.34 -21.36
CA GLU A 135 -3.75 16.11 -20.61
C GLU A 135 -4.16 16.32 -19.14
N ALA A 136 -5.41 16.70 -18.90
CA ALA A 136 -5.93 16.86 -17.54
C ALA A 136 -5.79 15.59 -16.70
N ALA A 137 -6.12 14.41 -17.26
CA ALA A 137 -5.97 13.12 -16.60
C ALA A 137 -4.51 12.80 -16.31
N ARG A 138 -3.60 13.04 -17.28
CA ARG A 138 -2.16 12.85 -17.07
C ARG A 138 -1.62 13.75 -15.97
N ASN A 139 -2.07 14.99 -15.87
CA ASN A 139 -1.65 15.92 -14.82
C ASN A 139 -2.05 15.40 -13.43
N HIS A 140 -3.28 14.92 -13.25
CA HIS A 140 -3.72 14.30 -12.01
C HIS A 140 -2.89 13.05 -11.65
N LEU A 141 -2.71 12.14 -12.59
CA LEU A 141 -1.89 10.94 -12.42
C LEU A 141 -0.45 11.30 -12.00
N ASN A 142 0.16 12.30 -12.67
CA ASN A 142 1.53 12.73 -12.38
C ASN A 142 1.65 13.34 -10.98
N ILE A 143 0.67 14.13 -10.53
CA ILE A 143 0.65 14.70 -9.18
C ILE A 143 0.56 13.57 -8.14
N PHE A 144 -0.41 12.65 -8.31
CA PHE A 144 -0.57 11.49 -7.44
C PHE A 144 0.71 10.67 -7.36
N THR A 145 1.27 10.29 -8.52
CA THR A 145 2.48 9.46 -8.61
C THR A 145 3.67 10.13 -7.92
N LYS A 146 3.91 11.40 -8.22
CA LYS A 146 5.03 12.18 -7.64
C LYS A 146 4.91 12.28 -6.12
N ASN A 147 3.72 12.61 -5.63
CA ASN A 147 3.48 12.76 -4.19
C ASN A 147 3.61 11.42 -3.46
N SER A 148 3.02 10.36 -4.00
CA SER A 148 3.09 9.02 -3.42
C SER A 148 4.52 8.49 -3.38
N ARG A 149 5.27 8.60 -4.49
CA ARG A 149 6.69 8.18 -4.52
C ARG A 149 7.54 8.96 -3.54
N LYS A 150 7.35 10.30 -3.45
CA LYS A 150 8.07 11.11 -2.47
C LYS A 150 7.80 10.65 -1.05
N LEU A 151 6.53 10.45 -0.68
CA LEU A 151 6.14 9.96 0.66
C LEU A 151 6.79 8.61 0.97
N LEU A 152 6.64 7.64 0.05
CA LEU A 152 7.09 6.27 0.28
C LEU A 152 8.62 6.15 0.26
N GLN A 153 9.32 6.94 -0.56
CA GLN A 153 10.79 6.98 -0.54
C GLN A 153 11.35 7.54 0.77
N GLN A 154 10.63 8.46 1.41
CA GLN A 154 11.05 9.07 2.66
C GLN A 154 10.74 8.22 3.90
N HIS A 155 9.69 7.42 3.85
CA HIS A 155 9.10 6.83 5.05
C HIS A 155 8.92 5.31 5.03
N ASN A 156 9.03 4.64 3.86
CA ASN A 156 8.98 3.19 3.82
C ASN A 156 10.25 2.56 4.41
N VAL A 157 10.06 1.43 5.08
CA VAL A 157 11.15 0.60 5.59
C VAL A 157 11.07 -0.80 4.95
N GLY A 158 12.10 -1.20 4.21
CA GLY A 158 12.23 -2.56 3.68
C GLY A 158 11.30 -2.95 2.53
N ILE A 159 10.33 -2.09 2.14
CA ILE A 159 9.35 -2.35 1.07
C ILE A 159 9.58 -1.39 -0.09
N LYS A 160 9.71 -1.92 -1.30
CA LYS A 160 10.04 -1.15 -2.51
C LYS A 160 8.95 -1.22 -3.57
N GLU A 161 8.90 -0.20 -4.43
CA GLU A 161 8.06 -0.21 -5.62
C GLU A 161 8.57 -1.26 -6.61
N ASN A 162 7.65 -2.12 -7.10
CA ASN A 162 7.94 -3.01 -8.21
C ASN A 162 7.88 -2.21 -9.53
N LYS A 163 9.01 -2.11 -10.21
CA LYS A 163 9.19 -1.37 -11.48
C LYS A 163 9.37 -2.32 -12.65
N LYS A 164 8.55 -3.35 -12.74
CA LYS A 164 8.58 -4.24 -13.92
C LYS A 164 7.72 -3.71 -15.05
#